data_23d1239e762770494b7238f0a1beffb2
#
_entry.id   23d1239e762770494b7238f0a1beffb2
#
_cell.length_a   1.000
_cell.length_b   1.000
_cell.length_c   1.000
_cell.angle_alpha   90.00
_cell.angle_beta   90.00
_cell.angle_gamma   90.00
#
_symmetry.space_group_name_H-M   'P 1'
#
loop_
_entity.id
_entity.type
_entity.pdbx_description
1 polymer ?
#
loop_
_entity_poly.entity_id
_entity_poly.type
_entity_poly.pdbx_seq_one_letter_code
_entity_poly.pdbx_strand_id
1 'polypeptide(L)'
;MKQLVTAALLLTLTLFNNTLFSQPLEWQSRGIGGGGALFAPSVNPINDAEMYIGCDMTEVFHTTNSGLSWNTVGFNELLSVTTSKVQFTSDNLIRYAVNFDFFTEASFPVKSTDGGNTWSPITDPTGGECYAIFADDNSTQRVVIASYNRIYFSSNGGTTFTNIYTNMGSGAAHVGGVFFDGTNIYI
;
A
#
# COMPACT_ATOMS: atom_id res chain seq x y z
N MET A 1 -9.18 22.17 52.33
CA MET A 1 -9.31 20.95 51.53
C MET A 1 -10.10 21.16 50.23
N LYS A 2 -11.28 21.79 50.20
CA LYS A 2 -12.07 22.01 48.98
C LYS A 2 -11.33 22.83 47.91
N GLN A 3 -10.60 23.88 48.27
CA GLN A 3 -9.86 24.71 47.30
C GLN A 3 -8.67 24.00 46.66
N LEU A 4 -7.99 23.10 47.39
CA LEU A 4 -6.89 22.30 46.88
C LEU A 4 -7.39 21.23 45.85
N VAL A 5 -8.57 20.66 46.08
CA VAL A 5 -9.18 19.68 45.16
C VAL A 5 -9.61 20.36 43.88
N THR A 6 -10.14 21.59 43.95
CA THR A 6 -10.56 22.35 42.74
C THR A 6 -9.34 22.78 41.91
N ALA A 7 -8.23 23.17 42.56
CA ALA A 7 -7.00 23.52 41.85
C ALA A 7 -6.35 22.28 41.17
N ALA A 8 -6.37 21.13 41.85
CA ALA A 8 -5.86 19.89 41.27
C ALA A 8 -6.72 19.41 40.08
N LEU A 9 -8.05 19.57 40.13
CA LEU A 9 -8.95 19.21 39.05
C LEU A 9 -8.78 20.13 37.84
N LEU A 10 -8.56 21.43 38.05
CA LEU A 10 -8.24 22.38 36.98
C LEU A 10 -6.87 22.09 36.34
N LEU A 11 -5.87 21.71 37.13
CA LEU A 11 -4.54 21.39 36.63
C LEU A 11 -4.54 20.09 35.81
N THR A 12 -5.33 19.09 36.21
CA THR A 12 -5.49 17.86 35.44
C THR A 12 -6.25 18.09 34.14
N LEU A 13 -7.25 18.99 34.10
CA LEU A 13 -7.95 19.33 32.84
C LEU A 13 -7.04 20.06 31.84
N THR A 14 -6.06 20.82 32.31
CA THR A 14 -5.11 21.51 31.42
C THR A 14 -4.01 20.59 30.92
N LEU A 15 -3.72 19.46 31.58
CA LEU A 15 -2.74 18.48 31.13
C LEU A 15 -3.32 17.50 30.10
N PHE A 16 -4.65 17.43 29.96
CA PHE A 16 -5.34 16.71 28.88
C PHE A 16 -5.69 17.61 27.68
N ASN A 17 -5.00 18.74 27.50
CA ASN A 17 -5.00 19.41 26.20
C ASN A 17 -4.20 18.53 25.23
N ASN A 18 -4.88 17.52 24.78
CA ASN A 18 -4.59 16.76 23.62
C ASN A 18 -4.00 17.67 22.55
N THR A 19 -2.90 17.30 22.03
CA THR A 19 -2.56 17.62 20.66
C THR A 19 -3.72 17.12 19.80
N LEU A 20 -4.77 17.90 19.65
CA LEU A 20 -5.67 17.79 18.53
C LEU A 20 -4.71 17.89 17.33
N PHE A 21 -4.56 16.82 16.59
CA PHE A 21 -3.95 16.87 15.27
C PHE A 21 -4.83 17.81 14.44
N SER A 22 -4.56 19.11 14.58
CA SER A 22 -5.19 20.08 13.72
C SER A 22 -4.66 19.80 12.31
N GLN A 23 -5.53 19.77 11.35
CA GLN A 23 -5.11 19.75 9.96
C GLN A 23 -4.13 20.91 9.75
N PRO A 24 -3.09 20.73 8.93
CA PRO A 24 -2.16 21.80 8.65
C PRO A 24 -2.92 23.03 8.16
N LEU A 25 -2.58 24.20 8.70
CA LEU A 25 -3.21 25.48 8.33
C LEU A 25 -2.98 25.84 6.87
N GLU A 26 -1.96 25.25 6.26
CA GLU A 26 -1.58 25.46 4.86
C GLU A 26 -1.29 24.15 4.17
N TRP A 27 -1.85 23.97 2.99
CA TRP A 27 -1.50 22.86 2.10
C TRP A 27 -0.26 23.25 1.29
N GLN A 28 0.78 22.43 1.38
CA GLN A 28 2.00 22.60 0.59
C GLN A 28 2.06 21.52 -0.50
N SER A 29 2.41 21.94 -1.71
CA SER A 29 2.66 20.98 -2.78
C SER A 29 3.88 20.12 -2.44
N ARG A 30 3.74 18.82 -2.53
CA ARG A 30 4.80 17.80 -2.34
C ARG A 30 4.89 16.87 -3.55
N GLY A 31 4.32 17.28 -4.66
CA GLY A 31 4.23 16.48 -5.87
C GLY A 31 5.55 16.43 -6.65
N ILE A 32 5.58 15.50 -7.57
CA ILE A 32 6.73 15.21 -8.45
C ILE A 32 6.94 16.34 -9.47
N GLY A 33 5.89 17.09 -9.78
CA GLY A 33 5.97 18.26 -10.65
C GLY A 33 5.98 17.97 -12.15
N GLY A 34 5.48 16.83 -12.58
CA GLY A 34 5.35 16.50 -14.01
C GLY A 34 5.14 15.00 -14.25
N GLY A 35 5.00 14.62 -15.51
CA GLY A 35 5.06 13.21 -15.90
C GLY A 35 3.73 12.48 -15.94
N GLY A 36 2.66 13.06 -16.46
CA GLY A 36 1.40 12.34 -16.66
C GLY A 36 0.47 12.33 -15.44
N ALA A 37 -0.54 11.46 -15.45
CA ALA A 37 -1.45 11.29 -14.35
C ALA A 37 -0.85 10.38 -13.28
N LEU A 38 -1.04 10.74 -12.01
CA LEU A 38 -0.51 9.99 -10.87
C LEU A 38 -1.61 9.12 -10.26
N PHE A 39 -1.27 7.87 -9.95
CA PHE A 39 -2.19 6.85 -9.48
C PHE A 39 -1.63 6.09 -8.28
N ALA A 40 -2.54 5.43 -7.56
CA ALA A 40 -2.21 4.43 -6.56
C ALA A 40 -1.17 4.89 -5.52
N PRO A 41 -1.36 6.06 -4.86
CA PRO A 41 -0.46 6.51 -3.82
C PRO A 41 -0.47 5.52 -2.65
N SER A 42 0.71 5.28 -2.07
CA SER A 42 0.85 4.51 -0.84
C SER A 42 1.81 5.18 0.12
N VAL A 43 1.47 5.15 1.40
CA VAL A 43 2.28 5.69 2.49
C VAL A 43 2.69 4.52 3.38
N ASN A 44 3.96 4.51 3.79
CA ASN A 44 4.46 3.49 4.71
C ASN A 44 3.82 3.69 6.10
N PRO A 45 3.07 2.71 6.63
CA PRO A 45 2.37 2.86 7.91
C PRO A 45 3.32 2.94 9.12
N ILE A 46 4.59 2.55 8.95
CA ILE A 46 5.61 2.58 10.01
C ILE A 46 6.49 3.83 9.89
N ASN A 47 6.59 4.41 8.68
CA ASN A 47 7.41 5.59 8.39
C ASN A 47 6.69 6.49 7.38
N ASP A 48 5.94 7.45 7.87
CA ASP A 48 5.12 8.38 7.08
C ASP A 48 5.94 9.30 6.14
N ALA A 49 7.23 9.36 6.31
CA ALA A 49 8.13 10.06 5.38
C ALA A 49 8.36 9.27 4.08
N GLU A 50 8.00 7.98 4.06
CA GLU A 50 8.18 7.12 2.90
C GLU A 50 6.87 6.89 2.15
N MET A 51 6.89 7.16 0.84
CA MET A 51 5.72 7.02 -0.02
C MET A 51 6.11 6.54 -1.41
N TYR A 52 5.18 5.85 -2.05
CA TYR A 52 5.23 5.54 -3.49
C TYR A 52 4.03 6.14 -4.20
N ILE A 53 4.20 6.44 -5.48
CA ILE A 53 3.11 6.81 -6.37
C ILE A 53 3.44 6.34 -7.78
N GLY A 54 2.47 5.73 -8.43
CA GLY A 54 2.58 5.29 -9.83
C GLY A 54 2.17 6.39 -10.80
N CYS A 55 2.60 6.24 -12.04
CA CYS A 55 2.24 7.10 -13.15
C CYS A 55 1.60 6.26 -14.27
N ASP A 56 0.70 6.85 -15.05
CA ASP A 56 0.09 6.22 -16.21
C ASP A 56 1.07 5.92 -17.37
N MET A 57 2.27 6.48 -17.26
CA MET A 57 3.37 6.20 -18.19
C MET A 57 4.31 5.10 -17.66
N THR A 58 3.85 4.29 -16.71
CA THR A 58 4.50 3.12 -16.10
C THR A 58 5.58 3.40 -15.05
N GLU A 59 6.07 4.64 -14.88
CA GLU A 59 7.02 4.93 -13.81
C GLU A 59 6.40 4.80 -12.42
N VAL A 60 7.23 4.38 -11.48
CA VAL A 60 6.95 4.42 -10.04
C VAL A 60 7.89 5.42 -9.40
N PHE A 61 7.34 6.36 -8.69
CA PHE A 61 8.10 7.34 -7.93
C PHE A 61 8.14 6.96 -6.46
N HIS A 62 9.28 7.19 -5.83
CA HIS A 62 9.55 6.87 -4.44
C HIS A 62 10.16 8.07 -3.73
N THR A 63 9.67 8.38 -2.54
CA THR A 63 10.24 9.36 -1.62
C THR A 63 10.48 8.75 -0.26
N THR A 64 11.50 9.22 0.45
CA THR A 64 11.82 8.86 1.84
C THR A 64 11.90 10.08 2.74
N ASN A 65 11.44 11.25 2.25
CA ASN A 65 11.52 12.53 2.95
C ASN A 65 10.22 13.34 2.84
N SER A 66 9.08 12.68 2.97
CA SER A 66 7.75 13.29 2.95
C SER A 66 7.44 14.07 1.67
N GLY A 67 7.97 13.60 0.52
CA GLY A 67 7.75 14.23 -0.78
C GLY A 67 8.57 15.50 -1.04
N LEU A 68 9.59 15.80 -0.23
CA LEU A 68 10.51 16.91 -0.51
C LEU A 68 11.34 16.66 -1.78
N SER A 69 11.66 15.40 -2.02
CA SER A 69 12.24 14.95 -3.28
C SER A 69 11.71 13.56 -3.64
N TRP A 70 11.70 13.27 -4.93
CA TRP A 70 11.24 12.02 -5.49
C TRP A 70 12.30 11.44 -6.43
N ASN A 71 12.47 10.12 -6.36
CA ASN A 71 13.30 9.36 -7.29
C ASN A 71 12.40 8.37 -8.04
N THR A 72 12.75 8.06 -9.28
CA THR A 72 12.11 6.96 -10.00
C THR A 72 12.67 5.62 -9.50
N VAL A 73 11.81 4.65 -9.29
CA VAL A 73 12.23 3.25 -9.15
C VAL A 73 12.82 2.78 -10.48
N GLY A 74 13.85 1.95 -10.43
CA GLY A 74 14.51 1.47 -11.64
C GLY A 74 13.51 0.81 -12.62
N PHE A 75 13.59 1.18 -13.88
CA PHE A 75 12.73 0.66 -14.96
C PHE A 75 12.74 -0.89 -15.05
N ASN A 76 13.88 -1.52 -14.76
CA ASN A 76 14.00 -2.99 -14.78
C ASN A 76 13.51 -3.65 -13.49
N GLU A 77 13.16 -2.86 -12.47
CA GLU A 77 12.76 -3.36 -11.15
C GLU A 77 11.23 -3.36 -11.01
N LEU A 78 10.58 -2.24 -11.28
CA LEU A 78 9.14 -2.12 -11.10
C LEU A 78 8.54 -1.14 -12.10
N LEU A 79 7.59 -1.62 -12.89
CA LEU A 79 6.71 -0.81 -13.71
C LEU A 79 5.32 -0.75 -13.10
N SER A 80 4.78 0.44 -12.99
CA SER A 80 3.48 0.68 -12.36
C SER A 80 2.32 0.13 -13.19
N VAL A 81 1.32 -0.36 -12.47
CA VAL A 81 -0.06 -0.44 -12.96
C VAL A 81 -0.89 0.65 -12.27
N THR A 82 -1.90 1.18 -12.94
CA THR A 82 -2.76 2.22 -12.38
C THR A 82 -3.75 1.68 -11.33
N THR A 83 -3.91 0.37 -11.28
CA THR A 83 -4.93 -0.33 -10.48
C THR A 83 -4.45 -0.76 -9.10
N SER A 84 -3.14 -0.80 -8.87
CA SER A 84 -2.57 -1.30 -7.62
C SER A 84 -1.42 -0.45 -7.14
N LYS A 85 -1.39 -0.20 -5.85
CA LYS A 85 -0.31 0.54 -5.17
C LYS A 85 0.75 -0.42 -4.62
N VAL A 86 1.94 0.10 -4.32
CA VAL A 86 2.93 -0.61 -3.50
C VAL A 86 2.33 -0.87 -2.11
N GLN A 87 2.42 -2.09 -1.64
CA GLN A 87 1.93 -2.53 -0.35
C GLN A 87 3.08 -2.68 0.64
N PHE A 88 2.94 -2.10 1.80
CA PHE A 88 3.85 -2.27 2.92
C PHE A 88 3.39 -3.42 3.82
N THR A 89 4.29 -3.90 4.68
CA THR A 89 4.03 -4.94 5.67
C THR A 89 4.57 -4.51 7.03
N SER A 90 4.47 -5.38 8.04
CA SER A 90 5.09 -5.16 9.36
C SER A 90 6.63 -5.12 9.34
N ASP A 91 7.25 -5.47 8.24
CA ASP A 91 8.70 -5.40 8.03
C ASP A 91 9.02 -4.38 6.93
N ASN A 92 9.81 -3.36 7.26
CA ASN A 92 10.23 -2.32 6.32
C ASN A 92 11.02 -2.83 5.10
N LEU A 93 11.51 -4.05 5.12
CA LEU A 93 12.21 -4.65 3.98
C LEU A 93 11.26 -5.40 3.05
N ILE A 94 10.10 -5.84 3.55
CA ILE A 94 9.15 -6.67 2.78
C ILE A 94 8.04 -5.80 2.21
N ARG A 95 7.93 -5.80 0.89
CA ARG A 95 6.89 -5.06 0.15
C ARG A 95 6.34 -5.91 -0.98
N TYR A 96 5.12 -5.59 -1.40
CA TYR A 96 4.46 -6.24 -2.52
C TYR A 96 3.95 -5.20 -3.51
N ALA A 97 3.97 -5.55 -4.78
CA ALA A 97 3.42 -4.72 -5.85
C ALA A 97 2.90 -5.58 -7.00
N VAL A 98 2.22 -4.96 -7.92
CA VAL A 98 1.95 -5.53 -9.24
C VAL A 98 2.92 -4.89 -10.22
N ASN A 99 3.67 -5.71 -10.93
CA ASN A 99 4.54 -5.29 -12.02
C ASN A 99 3.85 -5.50 -13.37
N PHE A 100 4.14 -4.64 -14.32
CA PHE A 100 3.66 -4.74 -15.69
C PHE A 100 4.81 -5.13 -16.63
N ASP A 101 4.61 -6.15 -17.42
CA ASP A 101 5.52 -6.50 -18.52
C ASP A 101 5.01 -5.90 -19.82
N PHE A 102 5.73 -4.93 -20.33
CA PHE A 102 5.37 -4.20 -21.53
C PHE A 102 5.42 -5.05 -22.80
N PHE A 103 6.21 -6.13 -22.81
CA PHE A 103 6.35 -6.98 -24.00
C PHE A 103 5.26 -8.04 -24.11
N THR A 104 4.79 -8.54 -22.99
CA THR A 104 3.73 -9.55 -22.92
C THR A 104 2.37 -8.98 -22.57
N GLU A 105 2.32 -7.70 -22.19
CA GLU A 105 1.13 -7.00 -21.68
C GLU A 105 0.55 -7.68 -20.43
N ALA A 106 1.35 -8.45 -19.72
CA ALA A 106 0.94 -9.17 -18.52
C ALA A 106 1.20 -8.35 -17.27
N SER A 107 0.27 -8.46 -16.32
CA SER A 107 0.44 -7.92 -14.96
C SER A 107 0.59 -9.07 -13.98
N PHE A 108 1.64 -9.05 -13.17
CA PHE A 108 1.95 -10.13 -12.24
C PHE A 108 2.45 -9.61 -10.90
N PRO A 109 2.25 -10.37 -9.82
CA PRO A 109 2.66 -9.95 -8.48
C PRO A 109 4.16 -10.10 -8.29
N VAL A 110 4.74 -9.09 -7.62
CA VAL A 110 6.16 -9.06 -7.26
C VAL A 110 6.34 -8.75 -5.78
N LYS A 111 7.48 -9.15 -5.25
CA LYS A 111 7.90 -8.92 -3.87
C LYS A 111 9.29 -8.32 -3.84
N SER A 112 9.49 -7.34 -2.96
CA SER A 112 10.80 -6.89 -2.51
C SER A 112 11.09 -7.45 -1.13
N THR A 113 12.37 -7.74 -0.87
CA THR A 113 12.90 -8.16 0.45
C THR A 113 14.02 -7.25 0.93
N ASP A 114 14.25 -6.13 0.26
CA ASP A 114 15.34 -5.19 0.52
C ASP A 114 14.86 -3.72 0.56
N GLY A 115 13.60 -3.53 0.93
CA GLY A 115 13.02 -2.20 1.08
C GLY A 115 12.66 -1.52 -0.25
N GLY A 116 12.39 -2.30 -1.30
CA GLY A 116 11.97 -1.78 -2.61
C GLY A 116 13.11 -1.43 -3.55
N ASN A 117 14.37 -1.82 -3.21
CA ASN A 117 15.50 -1.62 -4.10
C ASN A 117 15.49 -2.59 -5.28
N THR A 118 15.12 -3.86 -5.01
CA THR A 118 14.93 -4.89 -6.04
C THR A 118 13.59 -5.57 -5.89
N TRP A 119 13.04 -6.07 -7.01
CA TRP A 119 11.75 -6.72 -7.06
C TRP A 119 11.84 -8.04 -7.82
N SER A 120 11.24 -9.08 -7.27
CA SER A 120 11.22 -10.41 -7.87
C SER A 120 9.79 -10.94 -7.99
N PRO A 121 9.45 -11.62 -9.09
CA PRO A 121 8.16 -12.27 -9.23
C PRO A 121 7.91 -13.28 -8.11
N ILE A 122 6.68 -13.33 -7.63
CA ILE A 122 6.18 -14.40 -6.75
C ILE A 122 5.19 -15.27 -7.52
N THR A 123 4.65 -16.31 -6.88
CA THR A 123 3.63 -17.16 -7.50
C THR A 123 2.47 -16.29 -8.00
N ASP A 124 2.15 -16.42 -9.28
CA ASP A 124 1.02 -15.75 -9.90
C ASP A 124 -0.13 -16.73 -10.15
N PRO A 125 -1.20 -16.70 -9.33
CA PRO A 125 -2.35 -17.57 -9.53
C PRO A 125 -3.32 -17.04 -10.63
N THR A 126 -3.06 -15.85 -11.18
CA THR A 126 -3.96 -15.19 -12.14
C THR A 126 -3.62 -15.50 -13.60
N GLY A 127 -2.37 -15.94 -13.85
CA GLY A 127 -1.89 -16.24 -15.20
C GLY A 127 -1.59 -14.98 -16.04
N GLY A 128 -1.09 -13.93 -15.41
CA GLY A 128 -0.75 -12.66 -16.06
C GLY A 128 -1.84 -11.60 -16.02
N GLU A 129 -2.92 -11.85 -15.27
CA GLU A 129 -4.05 -10.93 -15.10
C GLU A 129 -4.15 -10.42 -13.65
N CYS A 130 -3.03 -10.15 -13.00
CA CYS A 130 -3.02 -9.61 -11.65
C CYS A 130 -3.50 -8.16 -11.66
N TYR A 131 -4.76 -7.95 -11.28
CA TYR A 131 -5.37 -6.61 -11.25
C TYR A 131 -4.89 -5.79 -10.05
N ALA A 132 -4.85 -6.40 -8.87
CA ALA A 132 -4.44 -5.75 -7.65
C ALA A 132 -3.82 -6.73 -6.64
N ILE A 133 -2.94 -6.20 -5.80
CA ILE A 133 -2.36 -6.90 -4.66
C ILE A 133 -2.60 -6.08 -3.39
N PHE A 134 -2.87 -6.77 -2.29
CA PHE A 134 -3.07 -6.20 -0.97
C PHE A 134 -2.28 -7.02 0.04
N ALA A 135 -1.47 -6.37 0.86
CA ALA A 135 -0.74 -6.99 1.95
C ALA A 135 -1.23 -6.48 3.29
N ASP A 136 -1.17 -7.33 4.29
CA ASP A 136 -1.45 -6.98 5.68
C ASP A 136 -0.27 -6.17 6.24
N ASP A 137 -0.52 -4.94 6.65
CA ASP A 137 0.48 -4.05 7.24
C ASP A 137 1.00 -4.54 8.60
N ASN A 138 0.30 -5.50 9.23
CA ASN A 138 0.70 -6.14 10.47
C ASN A 138 1.33 -7.54 10.28
N SER A 139 1.55 -7.97 9.01
CA SER A 139 2.10 -9.28 8.70
C SER A 139 2.88 -9.29 7.39
N THR A 140 4.00 -9.96 7.35
CA THR A 140 4.76 -10.21 6.11
C THR A 140 4.24 -11.40 5.30
N GLN A 141 3.25 -12.13 5.83
CA GLN A 141 2.82 -13.43 5.29
C GLN A 141 1.45 -13.39 4.62
N ARG A 142 0.61 -12.43 4.98
CA ARG A 142 -0.79 -12.39 4.51
C ARG A 142 -0.91 -11.46 3.31
N VAL A 143 -1.26 -12.06 2.17
CA VAL A 143 -1.36 -11.37 0.89
C VAL A 143 -2.64 -11.80 0.17
N VAL A 144 -3.37 -10.84 -0.36
CA VAL A 144 -4.51 -11.07 -1.25
C VAL A 144 -4.16 -10.59 -2.64
N ILE A 145 -4.45 -11.39 -3.65
CA ILE A 145 -4.34 -11.03 -5.07
C ILE A 145 -5.72 -11.10 -5.69
N ALA A 146 -6.05 -10.12 -6.51
CA ALA A 146 -7.27 -10.08 -7.28
C ALA A 146 -6.96 -10.05 -8.79
N SER A 147 -7.64 -10.91 -9.54
CA SER A 147 -7.87 -10.76 -10.96
C SER A 147 -9.26 -10.14 -11.20
N TYR A 148 -9.70 -10.04 -12.46
CA TYR A 148 -11.01 -9.49 -12.79
C TYR A 148 -12.20 -10.30 -12.24
N ASN A 149 -12.01 -11.61 -11.98
CA ASN A 149 -13.09 -12.51 -11.59
C ASN A 149 -12.77 -13.39 -10.40
N ARG A 150 -11.55 -13.32 -9.85
CA ARG A 150 -11.10 -14.22 -8.79
C ARG A 150 -10.30 -13.49 -7.75
N ILE A 151 -10.38 -13.98 -6.52
CA ILE A 151 -9.61 -13.51 -5.40
C ILE A 151 -8.84 -14.69 -4.80
N TYR A 152 -7.58 -14.46 -4.56
CA TYR A 152 -6.66 -15.46 -4.03
C TYR A 152 -6.01 -14.96 -2.75
N PHE A 153 -5.84 -15.84 -1.79
CA PHE A 153 -5.20 -15.54 -0.51
C PHE A 153 -3.96 -16.40 -0.30
N SER A 154 -2.92 -15.78 0.20
CA SER A 154 -1.71 -16.42 0.70
C SER A 154 -1.53 -16.13 2.18
N SER A 155 -1.16 -17.16 2.96
CA SER A 155 -0.73 -17.04 4.37
C SER A 155 0.76 -17.32 4.55
N ASN A 156 1.52 -17.42 3.47
CA ASN A 156 2.95 -17.75 3.47
C ASN A 156 3.80 -16.82 2.58
N GLY A 157 3.43 -15.53 2.55
CA GLY A 157 4.20 -14.48 1.89
C GLY A 157 4.27 -14.59 0.37
N GLY A 158 3.20 -15.12 -0.24
CA GLY A 158 3.11 -15.24 -1.70
C GLY A 158 3.74 -16.50 -2.27
N THR A 159 4.16 -17.45 -1.42
CA THR A 159 4.73 -18.74 -1.89
C THR A 159 3.65 -19.62 -2.54
N THR A 160 2.47 -19.68 -1.93
CA THR A 160 1.30 -20.36 -2.48
C THR A 160 0.05 -19.53 -2.26
N PHE A 161 -0.94 -19.71 -3.14
CA PHE A 161 -2.22 -19.03 -3.07
C PHE A 161 -3.38 -20.03 -3.16
N THR A 162 -4.44 -19.73 -2.41
CA THR A 162 -5.71 -20.45 -2.47
C THR A 162 -6.78 -19.53 -3.07
N ASN A 163 -7.55 -20.00 -4.04
CA ASN A 163 -8.71 -19.26 -4.53
C ASN A 163 -9.77 -19.22 -3.42
N ILE A 164 -10.13 -18.01 -2.98
CA ILE A 164 -11.13 -17.79 -1.92
C ILE A 164 -12.46 -17.24 -2.46
N TYR A 165 -12.46 -16.72 -3.69
CA TYR A 165 -13.68 -16.23 -4.34
C TYR A 165 -13.58 -16.32 -5.85
N THR A 166 -14.67 -16.71 -6.49
CA THR A 166 -14.82 -16.66 -7.95
C THR A 166 -16.16 -16.00 -8.28
N ASN A 167 -16.13 -14.93 -9.05
CA ASN A 167 -17.33 -14.31 -9.58
C ASN A 167 -17.94 -15.21 -10.67
N MET A 168 -19.16 -15.64 -10.46
CA MET A 168 -19.91 -16.46 -11.40
C MET A 168 -20.82 -15.64 -12.34
N GLY A 169 -20.81 -14.31 -12.17
CA GLY A 169 -21.58 -13.39 -13.01
C GLY A 169 -20.96 -13.17 -14.40
N SER A 170 -21.70 -12.51 -15.28
CA SER A 170 -21.30 -12.25 -16.66
C SER A 170 -20.41 -11.01 -16.83
N GLY A 171 -20.09 -10.31 -15.76
CA GLY A 171 -19.26 -9.10 -15.78
C GLY A 171 -17.98 -9.26 -14.96
N ALA A 172 -16.94 -8.51 -15.32
CA ALA A 172 -15.76 -8.41 -14.49
C ALA A 172 -16.12 -7.76 -13.15
N ALA A 173 -15.57 -8.28 -12.07
CA ALA A 173 -15.70 -7.71 -10.73
C ALA A 173 -14.33 -7.23 -10.27
N HIS A 174 -14.28 -5.97 -9.82
CA HIS A 174 -13.06 -5.35 -9.33
C HIS A 174 -13.10 -5.27 -7.82
N VAL A 175 -12.01 -5.66 -7.18
CA VAL A 175 -11.82 -5.45 -5.75
C VAL A 175 -11.40 -4.00 -5.52
N GLY A 176 -12.23 -3.24 -4.81
CA GLY A 176 -11.96 -1.83 -4.48
C GLY A 176 -10.99 -1.65 -3.31
N GLY A 177 -10.86 -2.67 -2.46
CA GLY A 177 -9.98 -2.64 -1.30
C GLY A 177 -10.06 -3.91 -0.49
N VAL A 178 -9.05 -4.11 0.35
CA VAL A 178 -8.99 -5.21 1.34
C VAL A 178 -8.59 -4.61 2.67
N PHE A 179 -9.27 -5.02 3.74
CA PHE A 179 -8.94 -4.66 5.10
C PHE A 179 -8.67 -5.92 5.93
N PHE A 180 -7.52 -5.94 6.59
CA PHE A 180 -7.11 -7.01 7.48
C PHE A 180 -7.38 -6.59 8.93
N ASP A 181 -8.19 -7.37 9.65
CA ASP A 181 -8.49 -7.16 11.07
C ASP A 181 -8.16 -8.45 11.84
N GLY A 182 -6.96 -8.49 12.41
CA GLY A 182 -6.46 -9.68 13.08
C GLY A 182 -6.52 -10.91 12.17
N THR A 183 -7.41 -11.85 12.46
CA THR A 183 -7.60 -13.08 11.66
C THR A 183 -8.56 -12.89 10.48
N ASN A 184 -9.37 -11.83 10.50
CA ASN A 184 -10.39 -11.59 9.48
C ASN A 184 -9.82 -10.83 8.28
N ILE A 185 -10.45 -11.03 7.12
CA ILE A 185 -10.19 -10.32 5.88
C ILE A 185 -11.53 -9.85 5.34
N TYR A 186 -11.68 -8.55 5.15
CA TYR A 186 -12.85 -7.92 4.54
C TYR A 186 -12.48 -7.47 3.13
N ILE A 187 -13.32 -7.81 2.16
CA ILE A 187 -13.10 -7.56 0.73
C ILE A 187 -14.34 -6.95 0.12
#